data_6677ebe0260a755a7e10a8f5e043485f
#
_entry.id   6677ebe0260a755a7e10a8f5e043485f
#
_cell.length_a   1.000
_cell.length_b   1.000
_cell.length_c   1.000
_cell.angle_alpha   90.00
_cell.angle_beta   90.00
_cell.angle_gamma   90.00
#
_symmetry.space_group_name_H-M   'P 1'
#
loop_
_entity.id
_entity.type
_entity.pdbx_description
1 polymer ?
#
loop_
_entity_poly.entity_id
_entity_poly.type
_entity_poly.pdbx_seq_one_letter_code
_entity_poly.pdbx_strand_id
1 'polypeptide(L)'
;AGGIPTLNAASLHGYGDGRRLFVQRMPHIGLSDTATASEFVTDSAAGMTAIVTGTRTHNGVIGQGPDAVRGSREGTPLKTILEYAEEHGLSTGLISNDAMTGATPAALYAKVHDRGMTAEIFRQALTPR
;
A
#
# COMPACT_ATOMS: atom_id res chain seq x y z
N ALA A 1 8.69 -4.56 2.23
CA ALA A 1 9.06 -5.72 1.43
C ALA A 1 10.58 -5.77 1.24
N GLY A 2 11.16 -6.98 1.28
CA GLY A 2 12.63 -7.16 1.29
C GLY A 2 13.32 -7.05 -0.08
N GLY A 3 12.59 -6.86 -1.14
CA GLY A 3 13.14 -6.73 -2.49
C GLY A 3 13.87 -7.98 -3.01
N ILE A 4 14.75 -7.76 -3.99
CA ILE A 4 15.51 -8.82 -4.67
C ILE A 4 16.35 -9.70 -3.70
N PRO A 5 17.05 -9.14 -2.70
CA PRO A 5 17.79 -9.97 -1.75
C PRO A 5 16.92 -10.97 -1.00
N THR A 6 15.73 -10.54 -0.56
CA THR A 6 14.78 -11.44 0.14
C THR A 6 14.22 -12.51 -0.78
N LEU A 7 13.91 -12.20 -2.05
CA LEU A 7 13.49 -13.20 -3.04
C LEU A 7 14.57 -14.25 -3.26
N ASN A 8 15.81 -13.85 -3.40
CA ASN A 8 16.93 -14.77 -3.56
C ASN A 8 17.15 -15.64 -2.32
N ALA A 9 17.10 -15.04 -1.13
CA ALA A 9 17.22 -15.78 0.13
C ALA A 9 16.09 -16.79 0.31
N ALA A 10 14.85 -16.43 0.00
CA ALA A 10 13.72 -17.36 0.05
C ALA A 10 13.86 -18.53 -0.94
N SER A 11 14.35 -18.25 -2.15
CA SER A 11 14.62 -19.27 -3.15
C SER A 11 15.74 -20.24 -2.71
N LEU A 12 16.84 -19.72 -2.19
CA LEU A 12 17.93 -20.51 -1.64
C LEU A 12 17.47 -21.38 -0.46
N HIS A 13 16.71 -20.81 0.46
CA HIS A 13 16.17 -21.53 1.61
C HIS A 13 15.23 -22.67 1.19
N GLY A 14 14.32 -22.41 0.26
CA GLY A 14 13.30 -23.36 -0.14
C GLY A 14 13.76 -24.41 -1.17
N TYR A 15 14.74 -24.10 -2.02
CA TYR A 15 15.11 -24.92 -3.17
C TYR A 15 16.62 -25.15 -3.33
N GLY A 16 17.44 -24.56 -2.49
CA GLY A 16 18.91 -24.63 -2.62
C GLY A 16 19.49 -23.88 -3.83
N ASP A 17 18.67 -23.09 -4.53
CA ASP A 17 19.02 -22.33 -5.73
C ASP A 17 18.37 -20.96 -5.72
N GLY A 18 19.10 -19.93 -6.15
CA GLY A 18 18.69 -18.51 -6.07
C GLY A 18 17.65 -18.07 -7.10
N ARG A 19 17.09 -18.94 -7.95
CA ARG A 19 16.19 -18.57 -9.05
C ARG A 19 14.99 -19.50 -9.26
N ARG A 20 14.49 -20.11 -8.20
CA ARG A 20 13.47 -21.17 -8.28
C ARG A 20 12.05 -20.73 -7.97
N LEU A 21 11.84 -19.56 -7.36
CA LEU A 21 10.50 -19.06 -7.07
C LEU A 21 9.72 -18.78 -8.37
N PHE A 22 8.41 -19.01 -8.35
CA PHE A 22 7.54 -18.76 -9.50
C PHE A 22 7.62 -17.30 -9.98
N VAL A 23 7.62 -16.33 -9.06
CA VAL A 23 7.72 -14.90 -9.37
C VAL A 23 9.01 -14.53 -10.13
N GLN A 24 10.11 -15.27 -9.91
CA GLN A 24 11.39 -15.04 -10.60
C GLN A 24 11.42 -15.58 -12.04
N ARG A 25 10.38 -16.31 -12.46
CA ARG A 25 10.23 -16.91 -13.79
C ARG A 25 9.14 -16.24 -14.62
N MET A 26 8.56 -15.17 -14.12
CA MET A 26 7.57 -14.38 -14.89
C MET A 26 8.24 -13.75 -16.11
N PRO A 27 7.58 -13.77 -17.28
CA PRO A 27 8.17 -13.32 -18.55
C PRO A 27 8.31 -11.80 -18.65
N HIS A 28 7.57 -11.05 -17.82
CA HIS A 28 7.58 -9.59 -17.83
C HIS A 28 8.12 -9.05 -16.51
N ILE A 29 9.08 -8.14 -16.60
CA ILE A 29 9.72 -7.50 -15.45
C ILE A 29 9.60 -5.99 -15.63
N GLY A 30 9.27 -5.30 -14.55
CA GLY A 30 9.28 -3.85 -14.46
C GLY A 30 10.11 -3.37 -13.27
N LEU A 31 10.57 -2.14 -13.34
CA LEU A 31 11.19 -1.44 -12.23
C LEU A 31 10.18 -0.45 -11.65
N SER A 32 10.12 -0.35 -10.32
CA SER A 32 9.29 0.62 -9.62
C SER A 32 10.19 1.58 -8.84
N ASP A 33 10.04 2.87 -9.13
CA ASP A 33 10.58 3.91 -8.25
C ASP A 33 9.64 4.05 -7.05
N THR A 34 10.17 3.73 -5.86
CA THR A 34 9.40 3.69 -4.62
C THR A 34 9.57 4.93 -3.75
N ALA A 35 10.24 5.99 -4.24
CA ALA A 35 10.33 7.25 -3.52
C ALA A 35 8.94 7.84 -3.26
N THR A 36 8.79 8.51 -2.11
CA THR A 36 7.57 9.26 -1.75
C THR A 36 7.58 10.66 -2.34
N ALA A 37 6.61 11.50 -2.01
CA ALA A 37 6.61 12.90 -2.42
C ALA A 37 7.78 13.72 -1.82
N SER A 38 8.36 13.28 -0.69
CA SER A 38 9.41 14.01 0.03
C SER A 38 10.63 13.18 0.41
N GLU A 39 10.58 11.84 0.30
CA GLU A 39 11.58 10.95 0.86
C GLU A 39 12.01 9.86 -0.13
N PHE A 40 13.30 9.52 -0.14
CA PHE A 40 13.79 8.42 -0.99
C PHE A 40 13.29 7.05 -0.55
N VAL A 41 13.04 6.87 0.74
CA VAL A 41 12.59 5.59 1.30
C VAL A 41 11.14 5.71 1.74
N THR A 42 10.27 4.95 1.08
CA THR A 42 8.84 4.89 1.43
C THR A 42 8.60 4.05 2.68
N ASP A 43 7.61 4.46 3.46
CA ASP A 43 6.96 3.56 4.43
C ASP A 43 5.79 2.81 3.78
N SER A 44 5.13 1.93 4.55
CA SER A 44 3.99 1.14 4.05
C SER A 44 2.79 2.01 3.68
N ALA A 45 2.59 3.13 4.38
CA ALA A 45 1.45 4.02 4.17
C ALA A 45 1.54 4.71 2.81
N ALA A 46 2.63 5.44 2.57
CA ALA A 46 2.86 6.14 1.30
C ALA A 46 3.02 5.16 0.13
N GLY A 47 3.75 4.06 0.34
CA GLY A 47 3.98 3.06 -0.71
C GLY A 47 2.69 2.38 -1.17
N MET A 48 1.84 1.94 -0.23
CA MET A 48 0.57 1.32 -0.62
C MET A 48 -0.43 2.33 -1.17
N THR A 49 -0.47 3.55 -0.63
CA THR A 49 -1.27 4.64 -1.21
C THR A 49 -0.91 4.84 -2.68
N ALA A 50 0.39 4.92 -3.01
CA ALA A 50 0.82 5.08 -4.40
C ALA A 50 0.41 3.91 -5.31
N ILE A 51 0.49 2.67 -4.80
CA ILE A 51 0.09 1.47 -5.57
C ILE A 51 -1.41 1.48 -5.88
N VAL A 52 -2.26 1.84 -4.92
CA VAL A 52 -3.71 1.72 -5.07
C VAL A 52 -4.40 2.95 -5.65
N THR A 53 -3.71 4.10 -5.70
CA THR A 53 -4.27 5.37 -6.20
C THR A 53 -3.53 5.94 -7.40
N GLY A 54 -2.30 5.47 -7.68
CA GLY A 54 -1.42 6.06 -8.69
C GLY A 54 -0.77 7.38 -8.26
N THR A 55 -0.94 7.82 -7.02
CA THR A 55 -0.46 9.14 -6.55
C THR A 55 0.52 8.97 -5.38
N ARG A 56 1.69 9.58 -5.47
CA ARG A 56 2.65 9.65 -4.36
C ARG A 56 2.16 10.59 -3.26
N THR A 57 2.40 10.21 -2.02
CA THR A 57 2.13 11.02 -0.83
C THR A 57 3.32 10.98 0.13
N HIS A 58 3.19 11.55 1.32
CA HIS A 58 4.23 11.58 2.35
C HIS A 58 4.18 10.34 3.25
N ASN A 59 5.33 9.96 3.81
CA ASN A 59 5.41 8.86 4.78
C ASN A 59 4.42 9.07 5.92
N GLY A 60 3.70 8.01 6.26
CA GLY A 60 2.68 8.01 7.31
C GLY A 60 1.30 8.45 6.87
N VAL A 61 1.12 9.00 5.67
CA VAL A 61 -0.18 9.41 5.11
C VAL A 61 -0.83 8.24 4.38
N ILE A 62 -2.11 8.03 4.58
CA ILE A 62 -2.90 6.95 3.97
C ILE A 62 -4.03 7.52 3.14
N GLY A 63 -4.10 7.17 1.85
CA GLY A 63 -5.23 7.48 0.97
C GLY A 63 -5.48 8.96 0.71
N GLN A 64 -4.51 9.82 0.99
CA GLN A 64 -4.58 11.27 0.78
C GLN A 64 -3.39 11.77 -0.05
N GLY A 65 -3.57 12.89 -0.73
CA GLY A 65 -2.58 13.52 -1.59
C GLY A 65 -1.41 14.16 -0.85
N PRO A 66 -0.39 14.66 -1.59
CA PRO A 66 0.79 15.28 -1.01
C PRO A 66 0.54 16.64 -0.35
N ASP A 67 -0.66 17.16 -0.41
CA ASP A 67 -1.13 18.33 0.34
C ASP A 67 -1.45 18.01 1.80
N ALA A 68 -1.52 16.74 2.20
CA ALA A 68 -1.63 16.31 3.58
C ALA A 68 -0.35 16.63 4.37
N VAL A 69 -0.51 16.95 5.66
CA VAL A 69 0.62 17.10 6.59
C VAL A 69 0.44 16.10 7.73
N ARG A 70 1.32 15.13 7.81
CA ARG A 70 1.24 14.06 8.79
C ARG A 70 1.02 14.58 10.21
N GLY A 71 0.00 14.05 10.88
CA GLY A 71 -0.34 14.39 12.27
C GLY A 71 -0.96 15.76 12.49
N SER A 72 -1.19 16.57 11.43
CA SER A 72 -1.67 17.95 11.63
C SER A 72 -2.71 18.44 10.61
N ARG A 73 -2.71 17.95 9.38
CA ARG A 73 -3.64 18.45 8.36
C ARG A 73 -4.06 17.36 7.38
N GLU A 74 -5.38 17.26 7.19
CA GLU A 74 -5.98 16.45 6.12
C GLU A 74 -5.55 16.97 4.74
N GLY A 75 -5.33 16.02 3.84
CA GLY A 75 -5.09 16.29 2.43
C GLY A 75 -6.27 15.92 1.56
N THR A 76 -6.13 16.14 0.26
CA THR A 76 -7.13 15.73 -0.73
C THR A 76 -7.30 14.22 -0.71
N PRO A 77 -8.52 13.69 -0.46
CA PRO A 77 -8.76 12.25 -0.52
C PRO A 77 -8.49 11.70 -1.92
N LEU A 78 -7.75 10.61 -2.00
CA LEU A 78 -7.43 9.94 -3.25
C LEU A 78 -8.35 8.75 -3.48
N LYS A 79 -8.82 8.59 -4.70
CA LYS A 79 -9.66 7.47 -5.10
C LYS A 79 -8.81 6.23 -5.32
N THR A 80 -9.17 5.13 -4.69
CA THR A 80 -8.46 3.85 -4.78
C THR A 80 -8.98 3.00 -5.95
N ILE A 81 -8.18 2.03 -6.37
CA ILE A 81 -8.60 1.04 -7.37
C ILE A 81 -9.84 0.25 -6.92
N LEU A 82 -10.04 0.06 -5.61
CA LEU A 82 -11.24 -0.59 -5.08
C LEU A 82 -12.47 0.28 -5.33
N GLU A 83 -12.38 1.58 -5.02
CA GLU A 83 -13.48 2.53 -5.27
C GLU A 83 -13.83 2.62 -6.77
N TYR A 84 -12.83 2.56 -7.65
CA TYR A 84 -13.08 2.46 -9.10
C TYR A 84 -13.80 1.16 -9.47
N ALA A 85 -13.40 0.03 -8.90
CA ALA A 85 -14.03 -1.26 -9.17
C ALA A 85 -15.51 -1.26 -8.70
N GLU A 86 -15.76 -0.76 -7.49
CA GLU A 86 -17.12 -0.66 -6.91
C GLU A 86 -18.05 0.22 -7.77
N GLU A 87 -17.57 1.35 -8.26
CA GLU A 87 -18.34 2.22 -9.18
C GLU A 87 -18.70 1.52 -10.51
N HIS A 88 -17.91 0.51 -10.89
CA HIS A 88 -18.20 -0.31 -12.08
C HIS A 88 -18.99 -1.58 -11.74
N GLY A 89 -19.57 -1.66 -10.54
CA GLY A 89 -20.42 -2.77 -10.11
C GLY A 89 -19.66 -4.05 -9.75
N LEU A 90 -18.34 -3.96 -9.52
CA LEU A 90 -17.53 -5.08 -9.06
C LEU A 90 -17.52 -5.14 -7.55
N SER A 91 -17.58 -6.35 -7.00
CA SER A 91 -17.36 -6.56 -5.56
C SER A 91 -15.87 -6.54 -5.26
N THR A 92 -15.50 -5.89 -4.15
CA THR A 92 -14.12 -5.82 -3.69
C THR A 92 -13.94 -6.56 -2.37
N GLY A 93 -12.73 -6.97 -2.06
CA GLY A 93 -12.40 -7.66 -0.82
C GLY A 93 -10.93 -7.52 -0.48
N LEU A 94 -10.63 -7.56 0.81
CA LEU A 94 -9.29 -7.45 1.36
C LEU A 94 -8.99 -8.65 2.24
N ILE A 95 -7.89 -9.33 1.94
CA ILE A 95 -7.36 -10.43 2.75
C ILE A 95 -5.93 -10.08 3.15
N SER A 96 -5.64 -10.12 4.44
CA SER A 96 -4.33 -9.78 4.98
C SER A 96 -4.01 -10.63 6.22
N ASN A 97 -2.74 -10.88 6.46
CA ASN A 97 -2.23 -11.41 7.73
C ASN A 97 -1.74 -10.30 8.68
N ASP A 98 -1.82 -9.04 8.25
CA ASP A 98 -1.60 -7.85 9.09
C ASP A 98 -2.92 -7.40 9.73
N ALA A 99 -2.85 -6.59 10.79
CA ALA A 99 -4.03 -5.96 11.37
C ALA A 99 -4.75 -5.12 10.30
N MET A 100 -6.09 -5.13 10.30
CA MET A 100 -6.88 -4.33 9.37
C MET A 100 -6.54 -2.84 9.44
N THR A 101 -6.14 -2.35 10.62
CA THR A 101 -5.66 -0.98 10.84
C THR A 101 -4.20 -0.75 10.48
N GLY A 102 -3.47 -1.79 10.07
CA GLY A 102 -2.12 -1.66 9.52
C GLY A 102 -2.13 -0.82 8.26
N ALA A 103 -1.08 -0.05 8.04
CA ALA A 103 -1.06 0.94 6.94
C ALA A 103 -1.25 0.31 5.55
N THR A 104 -0.75 -0.89 5.33
CA THR A 104 -0.86 -1.58 4.03
C THR A 104 -2.30 -1.95 3.71
N PRO A 105 -3.04 -2.71 4.55
CA PRO A 105 -4.46 -2.96 4.30
C PRO A 105 -5.30 -1.68 4.36
N ALA A 106 -5.00 -0.75 5.27
CA ALA A 106 -5.75 0.49 5.44
C ALA A 106 -5.74 1.38 4.19
N ALA A 107 -4.64 1.43 3.43
CA ALA A 107 -4.55 2.25 2.22
C ALA A 107 -5.55 1.86 1.12
N LEU A 108 -6.15 0.68 1.21
CA LEU A 108 -7.17 0.23 0.27
C LEU A 108 -8.54 0.88 0.54
N TYR A 109 -8.81 1.33 1.78
CA TYR A 109 -10.13 1.80 2.17
C TYR A 109 -10.15 3.07 3.02
N ALA A 110 -9.06 3.38 3.75
CA ALA A 110 -9.01 4.51 4.68
C ALA A 110 -8.30 5.72 4.07
N LYS A 111 -8.68 6.91 4.58
CA LYS A 111 -8.12 8.21 4.18
C LYS A 111 -7.84 9.01 5.45
N VAL A 112 -6.57 8.98 5.89
CA VAL A 112 -6.13 9.66 7.11
C VAL A 112 -4.74 10.28 6.91
N HIS A 113 -4.52 11.41 7.55
CA HIS A 113 -3.24 12.12 7.49
C HIS A 113 -2.15 11.55 8.42
N ASP A 114 -2.47 10.55 9.24
CA ASP A 114 -1.48 9.80 10.03
C ASP A 114 -1.91 8.34 10.21
N ARG A 115 -1.02 7.41 9.82
CA ARG A 115 -1.19 5.97 9.99
C ARG A 115 -1.39 5.53 11.46
N GLY A 116 -1.04 6.37 12.43
CA GLY A 116 -1.27 6.14 13.85
C GLY A 116 -2.72 6.36 14.29
N MET A 117 -3.58 6.91 13.43
CA MET A 117 -5.01 7.14 13.72
C MET A 117 -5.83 5.84 13.64
N THR A 118 -5.44 4.83 14.40
CA THR A 118 -5.98 3.45 14.29
C THR A 118 -7.48 3.37 14.55
N ALA A 119 -8.01 4.17 15.49
CA ALA A 119 -9.44 4.23 15.76
C ALA A 119 -10.23 4.77 14.57
N GLU A 120 -9.73 5.83 13.92
CA GLU A 120 -10.35 6.40 12.73
C GLU A 120 -10.26 5.46 11.52
N ILE A 121 -9.11 4.82 11.32
CA ILE A 121 -8.93 3.79 10.29
C ILE A 121 -9.94 2.65 10.49
N PHE A 122 -10.09 2.16 11.71
CA PHE A 122 -11.07 1.10 12.02
C PHE A 122 -12.51 1.56 11.78
N ARG A 123 -12.85 2.79 12.18
CA ARG A 123 -14.17 3.38 11.92
C ARG A 123 -14.48 3.39 10.41
N GLN A 124 -13.52 3.78 9.57
CA GLN A 124 -13.70 3.80 8.11
C GLN A 124 -13.87 2.40 7.51
N ALA A 125 -13.26 1.37 8.10
CA ALA A 125 -13.47 -0.02 7.68
C ALA A 125 -14.92 -0.50 7.86
N LEU A 126 -15.64 0.05 8.84
CA LEU A 126 -17.02 -0.31 9.17
C LEU A 126 -18.06 0.56 8.47
N THR A 127 -17.63 1.62 7.77
CA THR A 127 -18.56 2.53 7.09
C THR A 127 -18.91 1.94 5.72
N PRO A 128 -20.20 1.70 5.40
CA PRO A 128 -20.61 1.30 4.06
C PRO A 128 -20.17 2.34 3.01
N ARG A 129 -19.76 1.88 1.87
CA ARG A 129 -19.34 2.70 0.72
C ARG A 129 -20.40 2.70 -0.34
#